data_a59e29675ed76ed1ff6dc9559ca4d7ce
#
_entry.id   a59e29675ed76ed1ff6dc9559ca4d7ce
#
_cell.length_a   1.000
_cell.length_b   1.000
_cell.length_c   1.000
_cell.angle_alpha   90.00
_cell.angle_beta   90.00
_cell.angle_gamma   90.00
#
_symmetry.space_group_name_H-M   'P 1'
#
loop_
_entity.id
_entity.type
_entity.pdbx_description
1 polymer ?
#
loop_
_entity_poly.entity_id
_entity_poly.type
_entity_poly.pdbx_seq_one_letter_code
_entity_poly.pdbx_strand_id
1 'polypeptide(L)'
;YHLDLPWVPGGFLGVDVFFVLSGFLITTLVVEEVERTGRLSYRQFYLRRARRLLPALWLLLASVSVTALLFFREEIVELRGDVLAALLYVSNWWYIAADVSYFEFTGRPPVLQHLWSLAVEEQFYLVWPVIVVAAMAAGRRRVRRVALVLAVLSTLAMAVLSIRYGYPVPNDPSRVYFGTDTHAMGLLLGAALATAWSPWRRYDPATAWVRRSFVGRRFRVLITDVLGAAALAGVVWFFLNVGEFSDFLYRGGFLVLSAVTAALIAALAHPAGLLGRAMAVQPLRYLGERSYGIYLWHWPVFMVTRPGFELGVDGWPVHLLRVGLTLGIAELSYRYVETPIRHGAIGRLMSRARARTPDGRQAATRLVSGVLALALVAWAIGLAMVRADPPAGRSATSVSVGAGASSASAGQAEAAPAARPDVSSGDEMRAAGSVVLPPPAPPPGPTEPAPEPPAEPKPEPAPGRVDPSQVSAFGDSVIFGAVDYLRDRG
;
A
#
# COMPACT_ATOMS: atom_id res chain seq x y z
N TYR A 1 9.35 -1.66 -8.06
CA TYR A 1 8.41 -1.66 -9.18
C TYR A 1 8.50 -0.35 -9.97
N HIS A 2 8.12 0.79 -9.39
CA HIS A 2 8.12 2.10 -10.09
C HIS A 2 9.51 2.68 -10.44
N LEU A 3 10.58 2.00 -10.07
CA LEU A 3 11.94 2.27 -10.55
C LEU A 3 12.32 1.41 -11.76
N ASP A 4 11.38 0.61 -12.28
CA ASP A 4 11.58 -0.31 -13.41
C ASP A 4 12.75 -1.27 -13.22
N LEU A 5 12.93 -1.75 -11.98
CA LEU A 5 13.97 -2.72 -11.65
C LEU A 5 13.55 -4.13 -12.10
N PRO A 6 14.24 -4.73 -13.08
CA PRO A 6 13.78 -5.98 -13.70
C PRO A 6 13.80 -7.20 -12.77
N TRP A 7 14.51 -7.08 -11.64
CA TRP A 7 14.62 -8.14 -10.63
C TRP A 7 13.54 -8.08 -9.54
N VAL A 8 12.61 -7.11 -9.57
CA VAL A 8 11.47 -7.00 -8.64
C VAL A 8 10.16 -6.83 -9.42
N PRO A 9 9.74 -7.80 -10.24
CA PRO A 9 8.51 -7.69 -11.02
C PRO A 9 7.25 -7.58 -10.14
N GLY A 10 7.26 -8.21 -8.96
CA GLY A 10 6.15 -8.22 -8.01
C GLY A 10 6.13 -7.04 -7.02
N GLY A 11 6.88 -5.98 -7.26
CA GLY A 11 6.93 -4.83 -6.33
C GLY A 11 5.58 -4.13 -6.09
N PHE A 12 4.65 -4.19 -7.06
CA PHE A 12 3.28 -3.68 -6.94
C PHE A 12 2.47 -4.40 -5.84
N LEU A 13 2.80 -5.64 -5.52
CA LEU A 13 2.19 -6.45 -4.45
C LEU A 13 2.45 -5.88 -3.03
N GLY A 14 3.30 -4.87 -2.91
CA GLY A 14 3.51 -4.13 -1.66
C GLY A 14 2.21 -3.52 -1.11
N VAL A 15 1.26 -3.15 -1.98
CA VAL A 15 -0.06 -2.65 -1.60
C VAL A 15 -0.87 -3.71 -0.85
N ASP A 16 -0.79 -4.98 -1.29
CA ASP A 16 -1.48 -6.10 -0.65
C ASP A 16 -0.96 -6.38 0.76
N VAL A 17 0.34 -6.23 0.96
CA VAL A 17 0.96 -6.32 2.30
C VAL A 17 0.38 -5.23 3.22
N PHE A 18 0.23 -4.00 2.72
CA PHE A 18 -0.40 -2.91 3.47
C PHE A 18 -1.88 -3.17 3.73
N PHE A 19 -2.63 -3.75 2.80
CA PHE A 19 -4.04 -4.11 3.01
C PHE A 19 -4.20 -5.08 4.18
N VAL A 20 -3.39 -6.14 4.26
CA VAL A 20 -3.45 -7.08 5.39
C VAL A 20 -3.11 -6.40 6.71
N LEU A 21 -2.04 -5.58 6.73
CA LEU A 21 -1.65 -4.82 7.92
C LEU A 21 -2.76 -3.86 8.36
N SER A 22 -3.37 -3.18 7.44
CA SER A 22 -4.43 -2.19 7.63
C SER A 22 -5.69 -2.83 8.21
N GLY A 23 -6.14 -3.95 7.64
CA GLY A 23 -7.25 -4.74 8.16
C GLY A 23 -7.01 -5.26 9.58
N PHE A 24 -5.79 -5.74 9.85
CA PHE A 24 -5.37 -6.18 11.18
C PHE A 24 -5.42 -5.06 12.22
N LEU A 25 -4.82 -3.91 11.91
CA LEU A 25 -4.72 -2.79 12.86
C LEU A 25 -6.09 -2.19 13.18
N ILE A 26 -6.91 -1.92 12.17
CA ILE A 26 -8.23 -1.31 12.38
C ILE A 26 -9.15 -2.23 13.17
N THR A 27 -9.17 -3.52 12.83
CA THR A 27 -10.00 -4.48 13.52
C THR A 27 -9.55 -4.65 14.98
N THR A 28 -8.23 -4.67 15.22
CA THR A 28 -7.68 -4.72 16.59
C THR A 28 -8.18 -3.53 17.41
N LEU A 29 -8.06 -2.30 16.89
CA LEU A 29 -8.50 -1.09 17.60
C LEU A 29 -10.01 -1.10 17.90
N VAL A 30 -10.83 -1.49 16.92
CA VAL A 30 -12.29 -1.53 17.11
C VAL A 30 -12.68 -2.60 18.12
N VAL A 31 -12.14 -3.82 18.00
CA VAL A 31 -12.43 -4.93 18.91
C VAL A 31 -11.99 -4.60 20.33
N GLU A 32 -10.81 -4.01 20.51
CA GLU A 32 -10.31 -3.61 21.83
C GLU A 32 -11.14 -2.51 22.48
N GLU A 33 -11.56 -1.50 21.71
CA GLU A 33 -12.42 -0.44 22.23
C GLU A 33 -13.78 -1.02 22.65
N VAL A 34 -14.41 -1.85 21.83
CA VAL A 34 -15.71 -2.48 22.13
C VAL A 34 -15.62 -3.40 23.35
N GLU A 35 -14.57 -4.21 23.48
CA GLU A 35 -14.41 -5.09 24.65
C GLU A 35 -14.15 -4.33 25.94
N ARG A 36 -13.44 -3.21 25.87
CA ARG A 36 -13.14 -2.41 27.05
C ARG A 36 -14.30 -1.53 27.52
N THR A 37 -15.08 -0.98 26.57
CA THR A 37 -16.10 0.05 26.86
C THR A 37 -17.53 -0.38 26.57
N GLY A 38 -17.73 -1.57 25.99
CA GLY A 38 -19.03 -2.06 25.53
C GLY A 38 -19.54 -1.39 24.23
N ARG A 39 -18.86 -0.39 23.71
CA ARG A 39 -19.29 0.40 22.53
C ARG A 39 -18.10 0.99 21.79
N LEU A 40 -18.30 1.34 20.51
CA LEU A 40 -17.35 2.11 19.71
C LEU A 40 -17.77 3.59 19.69
N SER A 41 -16.84 4.49 20.01
CA SER A 41 -17.06 5.91 19.79
C SER A 41 -16.73 6.28 18.34
N TYR A 42 -17.70 6.12 17.41
CA TYR A 42 -17.51 6.39 15.99
C TYR A 42 -16.92 7.77 15.71
N ARG A 43 -17.44 8.82 16.40
CA ARG A 43 -16.93 10.19 16.22
C ARG A 43 -15.44 10.29 16.59
N GLN A 44 -15.01 9.69 17.68
CA GLN A 44 -13.59 9.72 18.06
C GLN A 44 -12.74 8.86 17.13
N PHE A 45 -13.25 7.71 16.71
CA PHE A 45 -12.59 6.83 15.75
C PHE A 45 -12.31 7.56 14.44
N TYR A 46 -13.34 8.13 13.78
CA TYR A 46 -13.16 8.84 12.50
C TYR A 46 -12.36 10.14 12.65
N LEU A 47 -12.49 10.89 13.76
CA LEU A 47 -11.67 12.08 13.98
C LEU A 47 -10.19 11.76 14.14
N ARG A 48 -9.83 10.65 14.81
CA ARG A 48 -8.42 10.23 14.91
C ARG A 48 -7.86 9.91 13.52
N ARG A 49 -8.62 9.22 12.68
CA ARG A 49 -8.21 8.90 11.31
C ARG A 49 -8.12 10.15 10.44
N ALA A 50 -9.14 10.98 10.45
CA ALA A 50 -9.15 12.23 9.69
C ALA A 50 -7.93 13.12 10.01
N ARG A 51 -7.60 13.27 11.30
CA ARG A 51 -6.40 14.03 11.72
C ARG A 51 -5.09 13.41 11.26
N ARG A 52 -5.07 12.11 11.01
CA ARG A 52 -3.88 11.39 10.54
C ARG A 52 -3.72 11.47 9.02
N LEU A 53 -4.80 11.32 8.26
CA LEU A 53 -4.74 11.09 6.82
C LEU A 53 -5.03 12.36 6.00
N LEU A 54 -6.07 13.11 6.35
CA LEU A 54 -6.50 14.27 5.57
C LEU A 54 -5.45 15.38 5.40
N PRO A 55 -4.65 15.76 6.42
CA PRO A 55 -3.71 16.86 6.26
C PRO A 55 -2.67 16.63 5.17
N ALA A 56 -2.10 15.42 5.12
CA ALA A 56 -1.11 15.08 4.09
C ALA A 56 -1.76 14.90 2.71
N LEU A 57 -2.95 14.28 2.65
CA LEU A 57 -3.70 14.16 1.40
C LEU A 57 -4.05 15.53 0.81
N TRP A 58 -4.55 16.45 1.60
CA TRP A 58 -4.88 17.80 1.12
C TRP A 58 -3.64 18.58 0.67
N LEU A 59 -2.53 18.45 1.40
CA LEU A 59 -1.26 19.03 0.98
C LEU A 59 -0.81 18.46 -0.36
N LEU A 60 -0.91 17.14 -0.55
CA LEU A 60 -0.58 16.48 -1.81
C LEU A 60 -1.45 17.02 -2.95
N LEU A 61 -2.78 16.98 -2.79
CA LEU A 61 -3.72 17.41 -3.82
C LEU A 61 -3.50 18.87 -4.21
N ALA A 62 -3.28 19.75 -3.23
CA ALA A 62 -2.97 21.15 -3.48
C ALA A 62 -1.64 21.29 -4.25
N SER A 63 -0.59 20.58 -3.83
CA SER A 63 0.72 20.65 -4.46
C SER A 63 0.68 20.13 -5.90
N VAL A 64 0.02 19.00 -6.15
CA VAL A 64 -0.14 18.44 -7.49
C VAL A 64 -0.96 19.36 -8.38
N SER A 65 -2.06 19.95 -7.87
CA SER A 65 -2.88 20.89 -8.61
C SER A 65 -2.11 22.15 -8.99
N VAL A 66 -1.32 22.71 -8.08
CA VAL A 66 -0.47 23.87 -8.36
C VAL A 66 0.62 23.51 -9.38
N THR A 67 1.26 22.36 -9.22
CA THR A 67 2.29 21.91 -10.18
C THR A 67 1.71 21.73 -11.58
N ALA A 68 0.53 21.14 -11.70
CA ALA A 68 -0.15 20.99 -12.99
C ALA A 68 -0.53 22.33 -13.61
N LEU A 69 -1.05 23.27 -12.82
CA LEU A 69 -1.38 24.62 -13.30
C LEU A 69 -0.16 25.39 -13.81
N LEU A 70 1.02 25.18 -13.25
CA LEU A 70 2.25 25.87 -13.63
C LEU A 70 2.97 25.20 -14.80
N PHE A 71 3.02 23.86 -14.83
CA PHE A 71 3.92 23.12 -15.72
C PHE A 71 3.21 22.14 -16.67
N PHE A 72 1.97 21.69 -16.35
CA PHE A 72 1.29 20.60 -17.07
C PHE A 72 -0.17 20.95 -17.36
N ARG A 73 -0.41 22.12 -17.95
CA ARG A 73 -1.77 22.65 -18.20
C ARG A 73 -2.64 21.73 -19.04
N GLU A 74 -2.03 20.93 -19.90
CA GLU A 74 -2.72 19.98 -20.78
C GLU A 74 -3.42 18.85 -19.99
N GLU A 75 -2.90 18.52 -18.81
CA GLU A 75 -3.41 17.43 -17.97
C GLU A 75 -4.50 17.88 -16.96
N ILE A 76 -4.77 19.19 -16.90
CA ILE A 76 -5.69 19.74 -15.87
C ILE A 76 -7.10 19.17 -16.00
N VAL A 77 -7.56 18.95 -17.22
CA VAL A 77 -8.92 18.45 -17.48
C VAL A 77 -9.13 17.06 -16.87
N GLU A 78 -8.14 16.17 -17.05
CA GLU A 78 -8.15 14.82 -16.46
C GLU A 78 -7.94 14.88 -14.96
N LEU A 79 -6.98 15.70 -14.50
CA LEU A 79 -6.64 15.86 -13.08
C LEU A 79 -7.83 16.35 -12.23
N ARG A 80 -8.76 17.12 -12.78
CA ARG A 80 -9.98 17.57 -12.05
C ARG A 80 -10.78 16.38 -11.52
N GLY A 81 -11.02 15.39 -12.39
CA GLY A 81 -11.74 14.17 -12.03
C GLY A 81 -10.99 13.39 -10.95
N ASP A 82 -9.69 13.24 -11.11
CA ASP A 82 -8.82 12.54 -10.17
C ASP A 82 -8.82 13.22 -8.79
N VAL A 83 -8.70 14.54 -8.73
CA VAL A 83 -8.73 15.30 -7.47
C VAL A 83 -10.09 15.14 -6.77
N LEU A 84 -11.20 15.23 -7.49
CA LEU A 84 -12.52 15.05 -6.91
C LEU A 84 -12.73 13.61 -6.42
N ALA A 85 -12.31 12.64 -7.21
CA ALA A 85 -12.38 11.23 -6.84
C ALA A 85 -11.51 10.91 -5.62
N ALA A 86 -10.32 11.52 -5.52
CA ALA A 86 -9.43 11.38 -4.35
C ALA A 86 -10.01 12.02 -3.09
N LEU A 87 -10.62 13.20 -3.18
CA LEU A 87 -11.28 13.87 -2.05
C LEU A 87 -12.46 13.06 -1.51
N LEU A 88 -13.18 12.36 -2.38
CA LEU A 88 -14.32 11.51 -2.03
C LEU A 88 -13.93 10.06 -1.71
N TYR A 89 -12.64 9.72 -1.82
CA TYR A 89 -12.15 8.35 -1.65
C TYR A 89 -12.84 7.32 -2.58
N VAL A 90 -13.04 7.72 -3.85
CA VAL A 90 -13.63 6.87 -4.91
C VAL A 90 -12.72 6.75 -6.14
N SER A 91 -11.44 7.06 -6.01
CA SER A 91 -10.48 7.04 -7.12
C SER A 91 -10.43 5.70 -7.84
N ASN A 92 -10.54 4.58 -7.12
CA ASN A 92 -10.57 3.25 -7.69
C ASN A 92 -11.78 3.03 -8.62
N TRP A 93 -12.97 3.45 -8.22
CA TRP A 93 -14.17 3.37 -9.06
C TRP A 93 -14.16 4.38 -10.20
N TRP A 94 -13.54 5.54 -9.97
CA TRP A 94 -13.33 6.56 -11.00
C TRP A 94 -12.48 6.00 -12.14
N TYR A 95 -11.33 5.37 -11.85
CA TYR A 95 -10.47 4.77 -12.87
C TYR A 95 -11.13 3.60 -13.59
N ILE A 96 -11.92 2.77 -12.90
CA ILE A 96 -12.72 1.74 -13.54
C ILE A 96 -13.75 2.34 -14.51
N ALA A 97 -14.46 3.40 -14.10
CA ALA A 97 -15.47 4.05 -14.93
C ALA A 97 -14.88 4.80 -16.13
N ALA A 98 -13.65 5.28 -16.00
CA ALA A 98 -12.91 5.97 -17.06
C ALA A 98 -12.09 5.01 -17.94
N ASP A 99 -12.17 3.70 -17.71
CA ASP A 99 -11.41 2.66 -18.41
C ASP A 99 -9.90 2.91 -18.44
N VAL A 100 -9.37 3.38 -17.29
CA VAL A 100 -7.94 3.67 -17.12
C VAL A 100 -7.22 2.40 -16.67
N SER A 101 -6.24 1.97 -17.45
CA SER A 101 -5.37 0.85 -17.06
C SER A 101 -4.46 1.22 -15.89
N TYR A 102 -4.18 0.22 -15.03
CA TYR A 102 -3.15 0.33 -14.00
C TYR A 102 -1.77 -0.14 -14.50
N PHE A 103 -1.75 -1.05 -15.45
CA PHE A 103 -0.55 -1.76 -15.89
C PHE A 103 -0.05 -1.31 -17.28
N GLU A 104 -0.94 -0.79 -18.11
CA GLU A 104 -0.62 -0.41 -19.50
C GLU A 104 -0.87 1.08 -19.70
N PHE A 105 0.16 1.81 -20.15
CA PHE A 105 0.06 3.25 -20.36
C PHE A 105 0.58 3.65 -21.74
N THR A 106 -0.22 4.46 -22.40
CA THR A 106 0.24 5.24 -23.56
C THR A 106 0.43 6.69 -23.07
N GLY A 107 1.68 7.09 -22.86
CA GLY A 107 2.02 8.44 -22.37
C GLY A 107 2.32 8.48 -20.86
N ARG A 108 1.87 9.55 -20.18
CA ARG A 108 2.04 9.70 -18.73
C ARG A 108 0.84 9.08 -17.99
N PRO A 109 1.09 8.17 -17.04
CA PRO A 109 0.04 7.71 -16.14
C PRO A 109 -0.56 8.84 -15.31
N PRO A 110 -1.84 8.73 -14.88
CA PRO A 110 -2.45 9.72 -14.01
C PRO A 110 -1.63 9.98 -12.74
N VAL A 111 -1.31 11.24 -12.46
CA VAL A 111 -0.41 11.64 -11.35
C VAL A 111 -0.96 11.26 -9.97
N LEU A 112 -2.27 11.05 -9.85
CA LEU A 112 -2.94 10.64 -8.62
C LEU A 112 -3.39 9.17 -8.62
N GLN A 113 -3.00 8.37 -9.62
CA GLN A 113 -3.48 7.01 -9.80
C GLN A 113 -3.28 6.14 -8.55
N HIS A 114 -2.13 6.25 -7.89
CA HIS A 114 -1.82 5.47 -6.68
C HIS A 114 -2.84 5.65 -5.53
N LEU A 115 -3.65 6.72 -5.54
CA LEU A 115 -4.69 6.94 -4.53
C LEU A 115 -5.87 5.97 -4.63
N TRP A 116 -5.91 5.11 -5.66
CA TRP A 116 -6.91 4.05 -5.78
C TRP A 116 -6.89 3.11 -4.57
N SER A 117 -5.72 2.72 -4.10
CA SER A 117 -5.59 1.80 -2.96
C SER A 117 -6.03 2.44 -1.65
N LEU A 118 -5.72 3.74 -1.48
CA LEU A 118 -6.18 4.52 -0.33
C LEU A 118 -7.73 4.63 -0.35
N ALA A 119 -8.34 4.75 -1.52
CA ALA A 119 -9.80 4.73 -1.65
C ALA A 119 -10.39 3.40 -1.17
N VAL A 120 -9.82 2.26 -1.58
CA VAL A 120 -10.24 0.93 -1.10
C VAL A 120 -10.12 0.82 0.43
N GLU A 121 -9.01 1.28 1.00
CA GLU A 121 -8.79 1.28 2.45
C GLU A 121 -9.83 2.13 3.19
N GLU A 122 -10.07 3.37 2.74
CA GLU A 122 -10.99 4.28 3.44
C GLU A 122 -12.45 3.82 3.31
N GLN A 123 -12.84 3.22 2.18
CA GLN A 123 -14.14 2.56 2.03
C GLN A 123 -14.28 1.41 3.04
N PHE A 124 -13.24 0.59 3.20
CA PHE A 124 -13.22 -0.44 4.23
C PHE A 124 -13.32 0.17 5.64
N TYR A 125 -12.59 1.22 5.94
CA TYR A 125 -12.63 1.88 7.24
C TYR A 125 -13.97 2.55 7.56
N LEU A 126 -14.73 2.93 6.54
CA LEU A 126 -16.07 3.47 6.71
C LEU A 126 -17.07 2.38 7.11
N VAL A 127 -17.03 1.25 6.43
CA VAL A 127 -18.04 0.18 6.55
C VAL A 127 -17.67 -0.85 7.63
N TRP A 128 -16.41 -1.24 7.69
CA TRP A 128 -15.96 -2.36 8.52
C TRP A 128 -16.17 -2.18 10.03
N PRO A 129 -15.94 -1.01 10.65
CA PRO A 129 -16.21 -0.81 12.07
C PRO A 129 -17.67 -1.04 12.46
N VAL A 130 -18.61 -0.70 11.58
CA VAL A 130 -20.05 -0.95 11.81
C VAL A 130 -20.32 -2.45 11.80
N ILE A 131 -19.77 -3.17 10.82
CA ILE A 131 -19.89 -4.63 10.73
C ILE A 131 -19.27 -5.30 11.97
N VAL A 132 -18.09 -4.85 12.40
CA VAL A 132 -17.41 -5.40 13.59
C VAL A 132 -18.27 -5.21 14.84
N VAL A 133 -18.78 -4.00 15.08
CA VAL A 133 -19.63 -3.71 16.26
C VAL A 133 -20.88 -4.59 16.26
N ALA A 134 -21.57 -4.71 15.13
CA ALA A 134 -22.74 -5.58 14.98
C ALA A 134 -22.40 -7.06 15.20
N ALA A 135 -21.28 -7.54 14.66
CA ALA A 135 -20.84 -8.93 14.81
C ALA A 135 -20.32 -9.24 16.22
N MET A 136 -19.75 -8.25 16.94
CA MET A 136 -19.25 -8.39 18.31
C MET A 136 -20.35 -8.73 19.32
N ALA A 137 -21.62 -8.42 19.04
CA ALA A 137 -22.75 -8.88 19.86
C ALA A 137 -22.76 -10.42 20.01
N ALA A 138 -22.25 -11.16 19.01
CA ALA A 138 -22.08 -12.62 19.07
C ALA A 138 -20.60 -13.03 19.23
N GLY A 139 -19.73 -12.11 19.62
CA GLY A 139 -18.33 -12.32 19.98
C GLY A 139 -17.35 -12.37 18.80
N ARG A 140 -16.05 -12.35 19.13
CA ARG A 140 -14.93 -12.35 18.15
C ARG A 140 -15.02 -13.44 17.08
N ARG A 141 -15.54 -14.63 17.44
CA ARG A 141 -15.68 -15.73 16.48
C ARG A 141 -16.62 -15.38 15.33
N ARG A 142 -17.65 -14.57 15.60
CA ARG A 142 -18.58 -14.10 14.56
C ARG A 142 -17.88 -13.11 13.63
N VAL A 143 -17.16 -12.14 14.19
CA VAL A 143 -16.37 -11.17 13.40
C VAL A 143 -15.40 -11.93 12.47
N ARG A 144 -14.66 -12.92 13.01
CA ARG A 144 -13.74 -13.74 12.21
C ARG A 144 -14.43 -14.49 11.08
N ARG A 145 -15.59 -15.11 11.35
CA ARG A 145 -16.34 -15.83 10.30
C ARG A 145 -16.79 -14.87 9.20
N VAL A 146 -17.32 -13.70 9.56
CA VAL A 146 -17.73 -12.67 8.60
C VAL A 146 -16.53 -12.23 7.76
N ALA A 147 -15.41 -11.92 8.39
CA ALA A 147 -14.19 -11.53 7.68
C ALA A 147 -13.71 -12.61 6.69
N LEU A 148 -13.65 -13.88 7.13
CA LEU A 148 -13.22 -14.98 6.27
C LEU A 148 -14.20 -15.25 5.12
N VAL A 149 -15.51 -15.20 5.38
CA VAL A 149 -16.53 -15.38 4.32
C VAL A 149 -16.40 -14.27 3.28
N LEU A 150 -16.29 -13.01 3.71
CA LEU A 150 -16.12 -11.89 2.79
C LEU A 150 -14.79 -11.95 2.03
N ALA A 151 -13.70 -12.41 2.67
CA ALA A 151 -12.41 -12.61 1.99
C ALA A 151 -12.51 -13.67 0.88
N VAL A 152 -13.18 -14.78 1.17
CA VAL A 152 -13.43 -15.83 0.16
C VAL A 152 -14.32 -15.30 -0.97
N LEU A 153 -15.39 -14.56 -0.65
CA LEU A 153 -16.28 -13.99 -1.67
C LEU A 153 -15.53 -12.98 -2.56
N SER A 154 -14.68 -12.11 -1.98
CA SER A 154 -13.84 -11.17 -2.75
C SER A 154 -12.87 -11.92 -3.68
N THR A 155 -12.20 -12.97 -3.18
CA THR A 155 -11.32 -13.80 -3.99
C THR A 155 -12.06 -14.52 -5.11
N LEU A 156 -13.22 -15.10 -4.81
CA LEU A 156 -14.06 -15.75 -5.82
C LEU A 156 -14.57 -14.76 -6.88
N ALA A 157 -14.96 -13.55 -6.46
CA ALA A 157 -15.36 -12.51 -7.39
C ALA A 157 -14.22 -12.14 -8.35
N MET A 158 -13.00 -11.96 -7.83
CA MET A 158 -11.82 -11.74 -8.66
C MET A 158 -11.58 -12.90 -9.64
N ALA A 159 -11.56 -14.13 -9.15
CA ALA A 159 -11.30 -15.31 -9.96
C ALA A 159 -12.36 -15.52 -11.05
N VAL A 160 -13.64 -15.40 -10.70
CA VAL A 160 -14.76 -15.56 -11.66
C VAL A 160 -14.71 -14.48 -12.74
N LEU A 161 -14.49 -13.21 -12.36
CA LEU A 161 -14.37 -12.13 -13.34
C LEU A 161 -13.13 -12.33 -14.24
N SER A 162 -12.01 -12.76 -13.64
CA SER A 162 -10.78 -13.03 -14.41
C SER A 162 -10.97 -14.13 -15.45
N ILE A 163 -11.62 -15.23 -15.06
CA ILE A 163 -11.92 -16.33 -15.99
C ILE A 163 -12.91 -15.87 -17.05
N ARG A 164 -13.97 -15.14 -16.66
CA ARG A 164 -15.05 -14.71 -17.56
C ARG A 164 -14.59 -13.71 -18.61
N TYR A 165 -13.72 -12.78 -18.22
CA TYR A 165 -13.25 -11.69 -19.08
C TYR A 165 -11.84 -11.90 -19.62
N GLY A 166 -11.20 -13.03 -19.36
CA GLY A 166 -9.86 -13.35 -19.87
C GLY A 166 -8.75 -12.48 -19.27
N TYR A 167 -8.85 -12.13 -18.00
CA TYR A 167 -7.77 -11.44 -17.28
C TYR A 167 -6.71 -12.43 -16.77
N PRO A 168 -5.44 -12.06 -16.69
CA PRO A 168 -4.84 -10.78 -17.10
C PRO A 168 -4.48 -10.71 -18.59
N VAL A 169 -4.53 -11.78 -19.31
CA VAL A 169 -4.22 -11.86 -20.75
C VAL A 169 -5.33 -12.66 -21.43
N PRO A 170 -5.90 -12.20 -22.55
CA PRO A 170 -5.49 -11.04 -23.38
C PRO A 170 -6.02 -9.68 -22.93
N ASN A 171 -6.83 -9.59 -21.85
CA ASN A 171 -7.47 -8.35 -21.43
C ASN A 171 -6.83 -7.76 -20.18
N ASP A 172 -6.85 -6.42 -20.06
CA ASP A 172 -6.29 -5.67 -18.94
C ASP A 172 -7.01 -5.99 -17.61
N PRO A 173 -6.29 -6.40 -16.55
CA PRO A 173 -6.88 -6.80 -15.28
C PRO A 173 -7.24 -5.63 -14.36
N SER A 174 -7.13 -4.39 -14.79
CA SER A 174 -7.31 -3.20 -13.94
C SER A 174 -8.66 -3.16 -13.25
N ARG A 175 -9.75 -3.65 -13.90
CA ARG A 175 -11.08 -3.74 -13.27
C ARG A 175 -11.07 -4.57 -11.98
N VAL A 176 -10.43 -5.72 -11.99
CA VAL A 176 -10.39 -6.61 -10.83
C VAL A 176 -9.33 -6.19 -9.82
N TYR A 177 -8.30 -5.47 -10.27
CA TYR A 177 -7.26 -4.92 -9.41
C TYR A 177 -7.71 -3.67 -8.66
N PHE A 178 -8.40 -2.74 -9.29
CA PHE A 178 -8.96 -1.54 -8.65
C PHE A 178 -10.19 -1.83 -7.79
N GLY A 179 -10.97 -2.86 -8.09
CA GLY A 179 -12.27 -3.11 -7.49
C GLY A 179 -12.19 -3.42 -5.99
N THR A 180 -12.89 -2.66 -5.15
CA THR A 180 -13.03 -2.98 -3.72
C THR A 180 -13.70 -4.34 -3.50
N ASP A 181 -14.63 -4.71 -4.36
CA ASP A 181 -15.35 -5.99 -4.35
C ASP A 181 -14.44 -7.20 -4.61
N THR A 182 -13.46 -7.03 -5.47
CA THR A 182 -12.52 -8.09 -5.91
C THR A 182 -11.21 -8.08 -5.14
N HIS A 183 -10.79 -6.96 -4.55
CA HIS A 183 -9.44 -6.80 -3.98
C HIS A 183 -9.42 -6.53 -2.45
N ALA A 184 -10.58 -6.67 -1.77
CA ALA A 184 -10.62 -6.47 -0.31
C ALA A 184 -10.13 -7.68 0.51
N MET A 185 -9.75 -8.81 -0.12
CA MET A 185 -9.38 -10.04 0.58
C MET A 185 -8.22 -9.83 1.57
N GLY A 186 -7.25 -8.98 1.25
CA GLY A 186 -6.13 -8.66 2.13
C GLY A 186 -6.57 -7.99 3.43
N LEU A 187 -7.38 -6.93 3.32
CA LEU A 187 -7.99 -6.22 4.45
C LEU A 187 -8.79 -7.16 5.35
N LEU A 188 -9.60 -8.01 4.74
CA LEU A 188 -10.47 -8.96 5.44
C LEU A 188 -9.68 -10.09 6.12
N LEU A 189 -8.60 -10.57 5.51
CA LEU A 189 -7.73 -11.56 6.12
C LEU A 189 -6.98 -10.99 7.33
N GLY A 190 -6.50 -9.74 7.21
CA GLY A 190 -5.94 -9.00 8.34
C GLY A 190 -6.93 -8.82 9.48
N ALA A 191 -8.19 -8.51 9.15
CA ALA A 191 -9.28 -8.42 10.12
C ALA A 191 -9.58 -9.77 10.81
N ALA A 192 -9.56 -10.86 10.07
CA ALA A 192 -9.70 -12.20 10.65
C ALA A 192 -8.57 -12.52 11.61
N LEU A 193 -7.33 -12.19 11.25
CA LEU A 193 -6.15 -12.35 12.10
C LEU A 193 -6.30 -11.58 13.42
N ALA A 194 -6.75 -10.33 13.40
CA ALA A 194 -6.95 -9.49 14.59
C ALA A 194 -7.85 -10.11 15.64
N THR A 195 -8.85 -10.90 15.21
CA THR A 195 -9.77 -11.60 16.11
C THR A 195 -9.23 -12.94 16.62
N ALA A 196 -8.29 -13.55 15.89
CA ALA A 196 -7.70 -14.83 16.21
C ALA A 196 -6.41 -14.71 17.04
N TRP A 197 -5.62 -13.68 16.78
CA TRP A 197 -4.27 -13.50 17.28
C TRP A 197 -4.11 -12.17 18.03
N SER A 198 -3.95 -12.24 19.34
CA SER A 198 -3.69 -11.12 20.22
C SER A 198 -2.69 -11.53 21.30
N PRO A 199 -1.41 -11.76 20.91
CA PRO A 199 -0.42 -12.35 21.82
C PRO A 199 -0.09 -11.42 23.01
N TRP A 200 -0.15 -10.10 22.83
CA TRP A 200 0.08 -9.09 23.87
C TRP A 200 -0.94 -9.18 25.01
N ARG A 201 -2.19 -9.59 24.76
CA ARG A 201 -3.23 -9.78 25.79
C ARG A 201 -2.98 -10.97 26.69
N ARG A 202 -2.29 -11.98 26.19
CA ARG A 202 -1.98 -13.23 26.92
C ARG A 202 -0.60 -13.18 27.55
N TYR A 203 0.20 -12.19 27.20
CA TYR A 203 1.54 -11.98 27.70
C TYR A 203 1.50 -11.00 28.88
N ASP A 204 1.16 -11.52 30.06
CA ASP A 204 1.35 -10.83 31.33
C ASP A 204 2.70 -11.29 31.91
N PRO A 205 3.70 -10.39 31.98
CA PRO A 205 5.02 -10.76 32.52
C PRO A 205 4.94 -11.26 33.98
N ALA A 206 3.97 -10.76 34.76
CA ALA A 206 3.81 -11.13 36.15
C ALA A 206 3.27 -12.56 36.33
N THR A 207 2.50 -13.06 35.39
CA THR A 207 1.91 -14.40 35.44
C THR A 207 2.53 -15.40 34.45
N ALA A 208 3.38 -14.93 33.57
CA ALA A 208 3.98 -15.75 32.50
C ALA A 208 4.85 -16.89 33.03
N TRP A 209 5.49 -16.71 34.19
CA TRP A 209 6.36 -17.73 34.78
C TRP A 209 5.59 -18.81 35.54
N VAL A 210 4.41 -18.52 36.09
CA VAL A 210 3.60 -19.46 36.89
C VAL A 210 2.89 -20.50 36.01
N ARG A 211 2.59 -20.17 34.76
CA ARG A 211 1.68 -20.98 33.94
C ARG A 211 2.32 -21.96 32.97
N ARG A 212 3.64 -21.95 32.71
CA ARG A 212 4.21 -22.80 31.64
C ARG A 212 5.69 -23.12 31.85
N SER A 213 6.05 -24.36 31.59
CA SER A 213 7.43 -24.81 31.49
C SER A 213 8.26 -23.87 30.62
N PHE A 214 9.41 -23.45 31.12
CA PHE A 214 10.37 -22.56 30.43
C PHE A 214 10.75 -23.10 29.04
N VAL A 215 10.93 -24.41 28.90
CA VAL A 215 11.23 -25.09 27.64
C VAL A 215 10.10 -24.95 26.62
N GLY A 216 8.85 -25.16 27.05
CA GLY A 216 7.70 -25.04 26.14
C GLY A 216 7.42 -23.59 25.68
N ARG A 217 7.88 -22.56 26.42
CA ARG A 217 7.80 -21.19 25.98
C ARG A 217 8.84 -20.85 24.92
N ARG A 218 10.10 -21.23 25.14
CA ARG A 218 11.19 -21.05 24.16
C ARG A 218 10.87 -21.75 22.84
N PHE A 219 10.39 -22.98 22.90
CA PHE A 219 10.03 -23.74 21.71
C PHE A 219 8.91 -23.07 20.90
N ARG A 220 7.88 -22.52 21.54
CA ARG A 220 6.81 -21.80 20.83
C ARG A 220 7.29 -20.50 20.20
N VAL A 221 8.14 -19.73 20.88
CA VAL A 221 8.75 -18.51 20.31
C VAL A 221 9.58 -18.89 19.11
N LEU A 222 10.41 -19.93 19.21
CA LEU A 222 11.22 -20.43 18.08
C LEU A 222 10.36 -20.82 16.88
N ILE A 223 9.28 -21.59 17.10
CA ILE A 223 8.35 -21.95 16.00
C ILE A 223 7.75 -20.69 15.37
N THR A 224 7.34 -19.72 16.20
CA THR A 224 6.77 -18.46 15.67
C THR A 224 7.79 -17.69 14.84
N ASP A 225 9.04 -17.62 15.29
CA ASP A 225 10.11 -16.94 14.55
C ASP A 225 10.47 -17.69 13.26
N VAL A 226 10.52 -19.02 13.27
CA VAL A 226 10.77 -19.84 12.08
C VAL A 226 9.65 -19.68 11.05
N LEU A 227 8.39 -19.77 11.49
CA LEU A 227 7.23 -19.55 10.61
C LEU A 227 7.22 -18.09 10.07
N GLY A 228 7.58 -17.12 10.91
CA GLY A 228 7.72 -15.73 10.50
C GLY A 228 8.83 -15.51 9.46
N ALA A 229 9.98 -16.14 9.64
CA ALA A 229 11.08 -16.10 8.67
C ALA A 229 10.69 -16.77 7.35
N ALA A 230 10.00 -17.92 7.40
CA ALA A 230 9.46 -18.57 6.21
C ALA A 230 8.41 -17.70 5.50
N ALA A 231 7.53 -17.03 6.25
CA ALA A 231 6.56 -16.11 5.70
C ALA A 231 7.23 -14.87 5.08
N LEU A 232 8.26 -14.32 5.71
CA LEU A 232 9.07 -13.23 5.12
C LEU A 232 9.72 -13.68 3.81
N ALA A 233 10.34 -14.85 3.80
CA ALA A 233 10.91 -15.44 2.58
C ALA A 233 9.82 -15.63 1.50
N GLY A 234 8.61 -16.04 1.88
CA GLY A 234 7.48 -16.16 0.97
C GLY A 234 7.05 -14.81 0.36
N VAL A 235 6.94 -13.75 1.17
CA VAL A 235 6.64 -12.39 0.66
C VAL A 235 7.74 -11.92 -0.31
N VAL A 236 9.01 -12.12 0.07
CA VAL A 236 10.16 -11.77 -0.79
C VAL A 236 10.12 -12.58 -2.09
N TRP A 237 9.78 -13.87 -2.02
CA TRP A 237 9.64 -14.71 -3.21
C TRP A 237 8.57 -14.17 -4.17
N PHE A 238 7.40 -13.76 -3.64
CA PHE A 238 6.37 -13.12 -4.46
C PHE A 238 6.89 -11.88 -5.16
N PHE A 239 7.61 -11.01 -4.46
CA PHE A 239 8.15 -9.78 -5.03
C PHE A 239 9.19 -10.02 -6.13
N LEU A 240 9.96 -11.09 -6.02
CA LEU A 240 11.04 -11.41 -6.97
C LEU A 240 10.56 -12.27 -8.16
N ASN A 241 9.42 -12.98 -8.06
CA ASN A 241 9.06 -14.00 -9.05
C ASN A 241 7.67 -13.82 -9.67
N VAL A 242 6.80 -12.99 -9.11
CA VAL A 242 5.41 -12.92 -9.58
C VAL A 242 5.13 -11.56 -10.20
N GLY A 243 4.98 -11.53 -11.52
CA GLY A 243 4.63 -10.32 -12.27
C GLY A 243 3.13 -10.09 -12.35
N GLU A 244 2.76 -8.88 -12.79
CA GLU A 244 1.39 -8.38 -12.87
C GLU A 244 0.46 -9.17 -13.80
N PHE A 245 0.99 -9.83 -14.82
CA PHE A 245 0.22 -10.62 -15.79
C PHE A 245 0.19 -12.12 -15.46
N SER A 246 0.49 -12.49 -14.20
CA SER A 246 0.43 -13.89 -13.76
C SER A 246 -1.01 -14.33 -13.51
N ASP A 247 -1.53 -15.28 -14.28
CA ASP A 247 -2.84 -15.93 -14.07
C ASP A 247 -3.09 -16.38 -12.64
N PHE A 248 -2.04 -16.92 -12.01
CA PHE A 248 -2.07 -17.40 -10.64
C PHE A 248 -2.55 -16.31 -9.67
N LEU A 249 -2.10 -15.04 -9.84
CA LEU A 249 -2.49 -13.95 -8.96
C LEU A 249 -4.01 -13.76 -8.90
N TYR A 250 -4.63 -13.64 -10.06
CA TYR A 250 -6.05 -13.33 -10.20
C TYR A 250 -6.97 -14.53 -9.90
N ARG A 251 -6.42 -15.74 -9.88
CA ARG A 251 -7.14 -16.98 -9.55
C ARG A 251 -6.91 -17.47 -8.13
N GLY A 252 -6.41 -16.62 -7.24
CA GLY A 252 -6.25 -16.90 -5.81
C GLY A 252 -4.87 -16.55 -5.24
N GLY A 253 -3.89 -16.16 -6.06
CA GLY A 253 -2.55 -15.80 -5.63
C GLY A 253 -2.53 -14.62 -4.64
N PHE A 254 -3.39 -13.62 -4.83
CA PHE A 254 -3.56 -12.53 -3.87
C PHE A 254 -4.02 -13.02 -2.48
N LEU A 255 -4.89 -14.02 -2.42
CA LEU A 255 -5.28 -14.62 -1.15
C LEU A 255 -4.11 -15.36 -0.49
N VAL A 256 -3.29 -16.09 -1.28
CA VAL A 256 -2.09 -16.77 -0.79
C VAL A 256 -1.09 -15.76 -0.24
N LEU A 257 -0.79 -14.69 -0.98
CA LEU A 257 0.08 -13.60 -0.51
C LEU A 257 -0.46 -12.99 0.78
N SER A 258 -1.77 -12.72 0.84
CA SER A 258 -2.43 -12.18 2.02
C SER A 258 -2.32 -13.13 3.22
N ALA A 259 -2.42 -14.44 3.02
CA ALA A 259 -2.26 -15.43 4.08
C ALA A 259 -0.80 -15.51 4.58
N VAL A 260 0.16 -15.49 3.68
CA VAL A 260 1.60 -15.43 4.00
C VAL A 260 1.92 -14.14 4.77
N THR A 261 1.39 -13.00 4.32
CA THR A 261 1.53 -11.70 5.00
C THR A 261 0.89 -11.73 6.39
N ALA A 262 -0.29 -12.31 6.53
CA ALA A 262 -0.96 -12.46 7.83
C ALA A 262 -0.13 -13.33 8.80
N ALA A 263 0.51 -14.39 8.32
CA ALA A 263 1.44 -15.21 9.12
C ALA A 263 2.68 -14.41 9.54
N LEU A 264 3.24 -13.60 8.64
CA LEU A 264 4.35 -12.69 8.94
C LEU A 264 3.96 -11.68 10.02
N ILE A 265 2.82 -10.99 9.88
CA ILE A 265 2.32 -10.04 10.86
C ILE A 265 2.10 -10.72 12.22
N ALA A 266 1.54 -11.94 12.25
CA ALA A 266 1.36 -12.69 13.48
C ALA A 266 2.69 -12.98 14.19
N ALA A 267 3.75 -13.31 13.45
CA ALA A 267 5.07 -13.52 14.01
C ALA A 267 5.73 -12.23 14.51
N LEU A 268 5.68 -11.16 13.71
CA LEU A 268 6.25 -9.85 14.07
C LEU A 268 5.57 -9.22 15.28
N ALA A 269 4.25 -9.41 15.44
CA ALA A 269 3.48 -8.92 16.57
C ALA A 269 3.69 -9.75 17.86
N HIS A 270 4.48 -10.82 17.85
CA HIS A 270 4.72 -11.62 19.04
C HIS A 270 5.73 -10.93 19.99
N PRO A 271 5.36 -10.58 21.26
CA PRO A 271 6.20 -9.75 22.13
C PRO A 271 7.58 -10.34 22.47
N ALA A 272 7.70 -11.68 22.45
CA ALA A 272 8.94 -12.38 22.74
C ALA A 272 9.71 -12.81 21.49
N GLY A 273 9.19 -12.52 20.27
CA GLY A 273 9.79 -12.91 18.99
C GLY A 273 11.13 -12.21 18.73
N LEU A 274 12.11 -12.95 18.21
CA LEU A 274 13.39 -12.38 17.78
C LEU A 274 13.23 -11.65 16.44
N LEU A 275 12.42 -12.19 15.53
CA LEU A 275 12.17 -11.60 14.22
C LEU A 275 11.56 -10.20 14.37
N GLY A 276 10.58 -10.02 15.27
CA GLY A 276 9.98 -8.71 15.55
C GLY A 276 11.01 -7.70 16.06
N ARG A 277 11.93 -8.13 16.95
CA ARG A 277 13.00 -7.27 17.46
C ARG A 277 14.02 -6.92 16.37
N ALA A 278 14.38 -7.88 15.52
CA ALA A 278 15.28 -7.66 14.40
C ALA A 278 14.72 -6.66 13.38
N MET A 279 13.41 -6.69 13.16
CA MET A 279 12.71 -5.75 12.27
C MET A 279 12.41 -4.38 12.93
N ALA A 280 12.50 -4.26 14.26
CA ALA A 280 12.26 -3.02 15.00
C ALA A 280 13.49 -2.08 15.10
N VAL A 281 14.53 -2.32 14.27
CA VAL A 281 15.71 -1.44 14.22
C VAL A 281 15.35 -0.02 13.76
N GLN A 282 16.07 0.98 14.30
CA GLN A 282 15.74 2.39 14.11
C GLN A 282 15.53 2.82 12.65
N PRO A 283 16.32 2.41 11.65
CA PRO A 283 16.08 2.82 10.27
C PRO A 283 14.73 2.31 9.72
N LEU A 284 14.36 1.06 10.00
CA LEU A 284 13.10 0.48 9.55
C LEU A 284 11.91 1.12 10.26
N ARG A 285 12.05 1.37 11.56
CA ARG A 285 11.06 2.10 12.34
C ARG A 285 10.85 3.51 11.80
N TYR A 286 11.93 4.22 11.51
CA TYR A 286 11.88 5.57 10.92
C TYR A 286 11.08 5.58 9.61
N LEU A 287 11.35 4.63 8.70
CA LEU A 287 10.60 4.47 7.44
C LEU A 287 9.13 4.10 7.70
N GLY A 288 8.87 3.19 8.64
CA GLY A 288 7.50 2.78 9.00
C GLY A 288 6.65 3.92 9.52
N GLU A 289 7.19 4.79 10.38
CA GLU A 289 6.48 5.96 10.90
C GLU A 289 6.08 6.95 9.81
N ARG A 290 6.82 6.99 8.71
CA ARG A 290 6.65 7.91 7.56
C ARG A 290 6.05 7.23 6.34
N SER A 291 5.74 5.94 6.43
CA SER A 291 5.30 5.12 5.30
C SER A 291 4.11 5.72 4.55
N TYR A 292 3.18 6.34 5.28
CA TYR A 292 2.03 7.01 4.68
C TYR A 292 2.45 8.23 3.82
N GLY A 293 3.30 9.11 4.36
CA GLY A 293 3.85 10.25 3.60
C GLY A 293 4.70 9.77 2.41
N ILE A 294 5.55 8.75 2.61
CA ILE A 294 6.34 8.16 1.53
C ILE A 294 5.43 7.62 0.42
N TYR A 295 4.36 6.89 0.78
CA TYR A 295 3.39 6.38 -0.16
C TYR A 295 2.65 7.51 -0.91
N LEU A 296 2.25 8.56 -0.24
CA LEU A 296 1.58 9.69 -0.88
C LEU A 296 2.47 10.42 -1.90
N TRP A 297 3.73 10.66 -1.55
CA TRP A 297 4.61 11.52 -2.35
C TRP A 297 5.42 10.78 -3.42
N HIS A 298 5.63 9.45 -3.30
CA HIS A 298 6.50 8.74 -4.25
C HIS A 298 5.97 8.82 -5.69
N TRP A 299 4.69 8.57 -5.89
CA TRP A 299 4.13 8.49 -7.23
C TRP A 299 4.13 9.84 -7.97
N PRO A 300 3.60 10.96 -7.41
CA PRO A 300 3.71 12.26 -8.06
C PRO A 300 5.15 12.69 -8.32
N VAL A 301 6.07 12.46 -7.39
CA VAL A 301 7.49 12.74 -7.62
C VAL A 301 8.01 11.93 -8.81
N PHE A 302 7.64 10.66 -8.90
CA PHE A 302 8.06 9.78 -9.99
C PHE A 302 7.45 10.20 -11.33
N MET A 303 6.22 10.67 -11.34
CA MET A 303 5.55 11.12 -12.55
C MET A 303 6.08 12.45 -13.10
N VAL A 304 6.58 13.34 -12.25
CA VAL A 304 7.18 14.60 -12.70
C VAL A 304 8.71 14.53 -12.89
N THR A 305 9.32 13.38 -12.65
CA THR A 305 10.77 13.15 -12.79
C THR A 305 11.06 11.89 -13.59
N ARG A 306 10.28 11.59 -14.65
CA ARG A 306 10.49 10.40 -15.48
C ARG A 306 11.83 10.47 -16.20
N PRO A 307 12.67 9.42 -16.12
CA PRO A 307 13.93 9.35 -16.85
C PRO A 307 13.69 9.41 -18.35
N GLY A 308 14.55 10.12 -19.08
CA GLY A 308 14.47 10.22 -20.54
C GLY A 308 13.32 11.09 -21.08
N PHE A 309 12.34 11.48 -20.25
CA PHE A 309 11.20 12.31 -20.62
C PHE A 309 11.31 13.71 -20.00
N GLU A 310 10.96 13.85 -18.72
CA GLU A 310 11.04 15.14 -18.01
C GLU A 310 12.46 15.50 -17.60
N LEU A 311 13.23 14.51 -17.21
CA LEU A 311 14.67 14.64 -16.97
C LEU A 311 15.40 14.07 -18.18
N GLY A 312 16.10 14.87 -18.94
CA GLY A 312 16.88 14.43 -20.11
C GLY A 312 18.08 13.51 -19.78
N VAL A 313 18.07 12.86 -18.63
CA VAL A 313 19.12 11.97 -18.11
C VAL A 313 18.48 10.69 -17.53
N ASP A 314 19.24 9.61 -17.60
CA ASP A 314 18.86 8.27 -17.12
C ASP A 314 19.84 7.71 -16.11
N GLY A 315 19.48 6.57 -15.53
CA GLY A 315 20.35 5.75 -14.71
C GLY A 315 20.25 6.02 -13.20
N TRP A 316 21.16 5.45 -12.45
CA TRP A 316 21.16 5.46 -10.98
C TRP A 316 21.08 6.85 -10.33
N PRO A 317 21.72 7.92 -10.85
CA PRO A 317 21.59 9.26 -10.26
C PRO A 317 20.15 9.75 -10.23
N VAL A 318 19.36 9.48 -11.28
CA VAL A 318 17.94 9.85 -11.34
C VAL A 318 17.13 9.05 -10.35
N HIS A 319 17.38 7.75 -10.20
CA HIS A 319 16.70 6.93 -9.19
C HIS A 319 17.00 7.39 -7.77
N LEU A 320 18.26 7.75 -7.47
CA LEU A 320 18.64 8.31 -6.17
C LEU A 320 17.98 9.66 -5.92
N LEU A 321 17.88 10.52 -6.94
CA LEU A 321 17.17 11.81 -6.86
C LEU A 321 15.69 11.58 -6.54
N ARG A 322 15.00 10.69 -7.26
CA ARG A 322 13.57 10.36 -7.06
C ARG A 322 13.31 9.85 -5.63
N VAL A 323 14.13 8.93 -5.16
CA VAL A 323 14.04 8.41 -3.78
C VAL A 323 14.35 9.50 -2.76
N GLY A 324 15.42 10.27 -2.97
CA GLY A 324 15.82 11.37 -2.09
C GLY A 324 14.76 12.46 -1.97
N LEU A 325 14.17 12.89 -3.11
CA LEU A 325 13.06 13.85 -3.14
C LEU A 325 11.83 13.31 -2.41
N THR A 326 11.46 12.06 -2.66
CA THR A 326 10.33 11.41 -2.00
C THR A 326 10.51 11.40 -0.48
N LEU A 327 11.67 10.94 -0.01
CA LEU A 327 11.96 10.87 1.43
C LEU A 327 12.03 12.28 2.05
N GLY A 328 12.64 13.24 1.36
CA GLY A 328 12.76 14.63 1.82
C GLY A 328 11.38 15.30 1.95
N ILE A 329 10.53 15.19 0.93
CA ILE A 329 9.18 15.77 0.94
C ILE A 329 8.31 15.06 1.99
N ALA A 330 8.38 13.73 2.08
CA ALA A 330 7.66 12.96 3.09
C ALA A 330 8.08 13.35 4.52
N GLU A 331 9.37 13.57 4.79
CA GLU A 331 9.86 14.05 6.07
C GLU A 331 9.34 15.45 6.41
N LEU A 332 9.37 16.38 5.45
CA LEU A 332 8.82 17.73 5.63
C LEU A 332 7.32 17.69 5.93
N SER A 333 6.55 16.91 5.14
CA SER A 333 5.13 16.69 5.37
C SER A 333 4.87 16.09 6.76
N TYR A 334 5.58 15.04 7.13
CA TYR A 334 5.45 14.37 8.42
C TYR A 334 5.75 15.32 9.59
N ARG A 335 6.85 16.06 9.52
CA ARG A 335 7.32 16.91 10.62
C ARG A 335 6.48 18.17 10.81
N TYR A 336 6.11 18.83 9.71
CA TYR A 336 5.51 20.18 9.77
C TYR A 336 3.99 20.17 9.61
N VAL A 337 3.40 19.14 9.01
CA VAL A 337 1.96 19.06 8.74
C VAL A 337 1.31 17.93 9.54
N GLU A 338 1.76 16.70 9.37
CA GLU A 338 1.09 15.54 9.96
C GLU A 338 1.23 15.51 11.49
N THR A 339 2.47 15.57 11.98
CA THR A 339 2.77 15.46 13.42
C THR A 339 2.11 16.56 14.27
N PRO A 340 2.17 17.85 13.91
CA PRO A 340 1.50 18.90 14.68
C PRO A 340 -0.02 18.72 14.76
N ILE A 341 -0.67 18.38 13.64
CA ILE A 341 -2.12 18.20 13.57
C ILE A 341 -2.55 16.94 14.32
N ARG A 342 -1.82 15.86 14.17
CA ARG A 342 -2.04 14.58 14.88
C ARG A 342 -1.98 14.77 16.39
N HIS A 343 -1.03 15.56 16.90
CA HIS A 343 -0.89 15.89 18.33
C HIS A 343 -1.82 17.03 18.79
N GLY A 344 -2.85 17.36 18.01
CA GLY A 344 -3.91 18.26 18.43
C GLY A 344 -3.56 19.74 18.39
N ALA A 345 -2.62 20.17 17.53
CA ALA A 345 -2.28 21.60 17.38
C ALA A 345 -3.52 22.45 17.08
N ILE A 346 -4.40 21.97 16.20
CA ILE A 346 -5.67 22.64 15.88
C ILE A 346 -6.54 22.75 17.13
N GLY A 347 -6.68 21.69 17.91
CA GLY A 347 -7.48 21.70 19.15
C GLY A 347 -6.93 22.69 20.18
N ARG A 348 -5.60 22.73 20.36
CA ARG A 348 -4.93 23.70 21.24
C ARG A 348 -5.11 25.15 20.74
N LEU A 349 -5.00 25.36 19.43
CA LEU A 349 -5.25 26.69 18.85
C LEU A 349 -6.72 27.11 19.04
N MET A 350 -7.67 26.20 18.81
CA MET A 350 -9.10 26.48 19.03
C MET A 350 -9.42 26.75 20.51
N SER A 351 -8.82 26.00 21.45
CA SER A 351 -9.04 26.26 22.88
C SER A 351 -8.45 27.59 23.32
N ARG A 352 -7.28 27.95 22.81
CA ARG A 352 -6.70 29.30 23.03
C ARG A 352 -7.58 30.40 22.43
N ALA A 353 -8.07 30.20 21.21
CA ALA A 353 -8.95 31.16 20.54
C ALA A 353 -10.28 31.40 21.28
N ARG A 354 -10.77 30.40 22.02
CA ARG A 354 -11.98 30.52 22.88
C ARG A 354 -11.71 31.20 24.23
N ALA A 355 -10.44 31.31 24.64
CA ALA A 355 -10.09 31.99 25.86
C ALA A 355 -10.31 33.52 25.69
N ARG A 356 -11.01 34.14 26.64
CA ARG A 356 -11.28 35.62 26.62
C ARG A 356 -10.08 36.41 27.15
N THR A 357 -8.89 36.09 26.61
CA THR A 357 -7.61 36.75 26.92
C THR A 357 -7.08 37.50 25.71
N PRO A 358 -6.17 38.48 25.85
CA PRO A 358 -5.50 39.10 24.70
C PRO A 358 -4.85 38.07 23.75
N ASP A 359 -4.16 37.07 24.33
CA ASP A 359 -3.55 35.95 23.58
C ASP A 359 -4.60 35.09 22.87
N GLY A 360 -5.79 34.92 23.48
CA GLY A 360 -6.93 34.23 22.85
C GLY A 360 -7.46 34.95 21.62
N ARG A 361 -7.55 36.29 21.65
CA ARG A 361 -7.96 37.11 20.51
C ARG A 361 -6.97 36.98 19.35
N GLN A 362 -5.66 37.03 19.64
CA GLN A 362 -4.63 36.81 18.62
C GLN A 362 -4.69 35.39 18.05
N ALA A 363 -4.90 34.37 18.89
CA ALA A 363 -5.06 32.99 18.43
C ALA A 363 -6.32 32.83 17.56
N ALA A 364 -7.43 33.48 17.91
CA ALA A 364 -8.66 33.50 17.11
C ALA A 364 -8.42 34.15 15.74
N THR A 365 -7.75 35.32 15.72
CA THR A 365 -7.41 36.01 14.47
C THR A 365 -6.54 35.14 13.59
N ARG A 366 -5.47 34.51 14.14
CA ARG A 366 -4.59 33.62 13.38
C ARG A 366 -5.34 32.40 12.84
N LEU A 367 -6.26 31.83 13.61
CA LEU A 367 -7.09 30.70 13.16
C LEU A 367 -8.00 31.13 12.01
N VAL A 368 -8.73 32.24 12.17
CA VAL A 368 -9.66 32.73 11.15
C VAL A 368 -8.91 33.12 9.89
N SER A 369 -7.81 33.90 10.01
CA SER A 369 -7.01 34.29 8.83
C SER A 369 -6.37 33.08 8.14
N GLY A 370 -5.90 32.08 8.88
CA GLY A 370 -5.36 30.84 8.31
C GLY A 370 -6.43 30.03 7.56
N VAL A 371 -7.62 29.90 8.14
CA VAL A 371 -8.76 29.21 7.45
C VAL A 371 -9.19 29.96 6.21
N LEU A 372 -9.29 31.32 6.29
CA LEU A 372 -9.63 32.13 5.12
C LEU A 372 -8.56 32.07 4.03
N ALA A 373 -7.28 32.09 4.40
CA ALA A 373 -6.18 31.96 3.43
C ALA A 373 -6.23 30.58 2.74
N LEU A 374 -6.43 29.49 3.48
CA LEU A 374 -6.57 28.15 2.92
C LEU A 374 -7.81 28.04 2.01
N ALA A 375 -8.94 28.62 2.41
CA ALA A 375 -10.15 28.64 1.61
C ALA A 375 -9.97 29.44 0.31
N LEU A 376 -9.28 30.59 0.37
CA LEU A 376 -8.96 31.40 -0.81
C LEU A 376 -7.99 30.67 -1.75
N VAL A 377 -6.97 30.00 -1.22
CA VAL A 377 -6.05 29.20 -2.02
C VAL A 377 -6.80 28.04 -2.69
N ALA A 378 -7.61 27.30 -1.94
CA ALA A 378 -8.41 26.20 -2.48
C ALA A 378 -9.40 26.69 -3.55
N TRP A 379 -10.05 27.85 -3.32
CA TRP A 379 -10.94 28.48 -4.29
C TRP A 379 -10.20 28.94 -5.54
N ALA A 380 -9.02 29.58 -5.38
CA ALA A 380 -8.21 30.04 -6.51
C ALA A 380 -7.71 28.86 -7.36
N ILE A 381 -7.24 27.77 -6.72
CA ILE A 381 -6.86 26.53 -7.41
C ILE A 381 -8.08 25.96 -8.16
N GLY A 382 -9.22 25.81 -7.49
CA GLY A 382 -10.44 25.29 -8.08
C GLY A 382 -10.91 26.13 -9.28
N LEU A 383 -10.90 27.47 -9.13
CA LEU A 383 -11.27 28.38 -10.20
C LEU A 383 -10.29 28.31 -11.40
N ALA A 384 -8.98 28.24 -11.13
CA ALA A 384 -7.97 28.08 -12.16
C ALA A 384 -8.12 26.74 -12.90
N MET A 385 -8.39 25.66 -12.17
CA MET A 385 -8.64 24.36 -12.77
C MET A 385 -9.93 24.34 -13.63
N VAL A 386 -10.99 25.01 -13.20
CA VAL A 386 -12.25 25.10 -13.98
C VAL A 386 -12.08 25.93 -15.24
N ARG A 387 -11.28 27.00 -15.20
CA ARG A 387 -11.04 27.90 -16.33
C ARG A 387 -9.97 27.42 -17.30
N ALA A 388 -9.22 26.38 -16.97
CA ALA A 388 -8.27 25.81 -17.90
C ALA A 388 -9.03 25.18 -19.07
N ASP A 389 -8.85 25.72 -20.27
CA ASP A 389 -9.45 25.18 -21.48
C ASP A 389 -8.78 23.87 -21.87
N PRO A 390 -9.52 22.92 -22.44
CA PRO A 390 -8.92 21.74 -23.03
C PRO A 390 -7.96 22.16 -24.15
N PRO A 391 -6.82 21.49 -24.34
CA PRO A 391 -5.88 21.82 -25.40
C PRO A 391 -6.57 21.79 -26.76
N ALA A 392 -6.38 22.87 -27.54
CA ALA A 392 -6.93 22.95 -28.87
C ALA A 392 -6.35 21.84 -29.75
N GLY A 393 -7.15 20.79 -30.01
CA GLY A 393 -6.74 19.68 -30.87
C GLY A 393 -7.29 18.29 -30.46
N ARG A 394 -7.78 18.12 -29.23
CA ARG A 394 -8.54 16.90 -28.87
C ARG A 394 -10.04 17.17 -28.97
N SER A 395 -10.54 17.32 -30.21
CA SER A 395 -11.96 17.09 -30.46
C SER A 395 -12.24 15.67 -29.97
N ALA A 396 -13.22 15.57 -29.07
CA ALA A 396 -13.73 14.29 -28.63
C ALA A 396 -14.08 13.49 -29.89
N THR A 397 -13.26 12.53 -30.25
CA THR A 397 -13.64 11.47 -31.15
C THR A 397 -14.65 10.66 -30.32
N SER A 398 -15.91 11.08 -30.38
CA SER A 398 -17.01 10.28 -29.93
C SER A 398 -16.93 9.00 -30.76
N VAL A 399 -16.43 7.95 -30.13
CA VAL A 399 -16.62 6.59 -30.64
C VAL A 399 -18.14 6.36 -30.54
N SER A 400 -18.83 6.71 -31.65
CA SER A 400 -20.19 6.28 -31.87
C SER A 400 -20.12 4.76 -31.97
N VAL A 401 -20.57 4.06 -30.93
CA VAL A 401 -20.94 2.65 -31.02
C VAL A 401 -22.10 2.58 -32.03
N GLY A 402 -21.72 2.36 -33.30
CA GLY A 402 -22.65 2.10 -34.36
C GLY A 402 -23.30 0.76 -34.11
N ALA A 403 -24.56 0.79 -33.67
CA ALA A 403 -25.48 -0.33 -33.79
C ALA A 403 -25.64 -0.63 -35.27
N GLY A 404 -24.90 -1.62 -35.75
CA GLY A 404 -25.01 -2.12 -37.12
C GLY A 404 -26.33 -2.88 -37.30
N ALA A 405 -27.31 -2.23 -37.90
CA ALA A 405 -28.44 -2.91 -38.54
C ALA A 405 -28.05 -3.32 -39.95
N SER A 406 -28.16 -4.60 -40.18
CA SER A 406 -28.11 -5.30 -41.47
C SER A 406 -29.04 -4.66 -42.51
N SER A 407 -28.50 -4.36 -43.70
CA SER A 407 -29.29 -4.50 -44.93
C SER A 407 -28.36 -4.79 -46.09
N ALA A 408 -28.64 -5.92 -46.74
CA ALA A 408 -28.06 -6.43 -47.96
C ALA A 408 -28.42 -5.57 -49.16
N SER A 409 -27.48 -5.33 -50.10
CA SER A 409 -27.84 -5.32 -51.52
C SER A 409 -26.59 -5.58 -52.38
N ALA A 410 -26.79 -6.40 -53.39
CA ALA A 410 -25.89 -6.99 -54.33
C ALA A 410 -25.37 -6.04 -55.40
N GLY A 411 -24.24 -6.38 -56.00
CA GLY A 411 -23.80 -5.80 -57.26
C GLY A 411 -22.34 -6.14 -57.62
N GLN A 412 -22.14 -7.27 -58.27
CA GLN A 412 -21.32 -7.62 -59.43
C GLN A 412 -19.95 -6.90 -59.64
N ALA A 413 -18.89 -7.71 -59.57
CA ALA A 413 -18.16 -8.37 -60.68
C ALA A 413 -17.08 -7.50 -61.29
N GLU A 414 -15.81 -7.94 -61.23
CA GLU A 414 -15.06 -8.40 -62.40
C GLU A 414 -13.65 -8.88 -62.00
N ALA A 415 -13.31 -10.00 -62.47
CA ALA A 415 -12.27 -10.90 -62.82
C ALA A 415 -10.81 -10.42 -62.75
N ALA A 416 -10.04 -11.19 -62.08
CA ALA A 416 -8.75 -11.89 -62.21
C ALA A 416 -7.86 -11.58 -63.46
N PRO A 417 -6.58 -12.10 -63.67
CA PRO A 417 -5.95 -13.24 -62.97
C PRO A 417 -4.42 -13.15 -62.69
N ALA A 418 -4.01 -14.06 -61.87
CA ALA A 418 -2.85 -14.97 -61.92
C ALA A 418 -1.42 -14.46 -62.24
N ALA A 419 -0.49 -14.87 -61.40
CA ALA A 419 0.65 -15.72 -61.76
C ALA A 419 1.44 -16.20 -60.54
N ARG A 420 1.44 -17.49 -60.29
CA ARG A 420 2.60 -18.23 -59.73
C ARG A 420 3.54 -18.58 -60.87
N PRO A 421 4.81 -18.89 -60.65
CA PRO A 421 5.31 -20.27 -60.48
C PRO A 421 6.40 -20.33 -59.38
N ASP A 422 6.39 -21.37 -58.58
CA ASP A 422 6.94 -22.74 -58.75
C ASP A 422 8.46 -22.88 -58.58
N VAL A 423 8.80 -23.66 -57.58
CA VAL A 423 9.67 -24.88 -57.50
C VAL A 423 11.18 -24.69 -57.68
N SER A 424 11.97 -25.08 -56.73
CA SER A 424 12.63 -26.39 -56.58
C SER A 424 13.79 -26.30 -55.58
N SER A 425 13.75 -27.16 -54.60
CA SER A 425 14.63 -28.30 -54.31
C SER A 425 16.12 -28.03 -54.15
N GLY A 426 16.63 -28.57 -53.07
CA GLY A 426 17.88 -29.30 -53.15
C GLY A 426 18.78 -29.16 -51.95
N ASP A 427 18.81 -30.22 -51.17
CA ASP A 427 19.95 -30.92 -50.57
C ASP A 427 20.76 -30.28 -49.44
N GLU A 428 20.60 -30.92 -48.30
CA GLU A 428 21.54 -31.83 -47.62
C GLU A 428 22.99 -31.32 -47.46
N MET A 429 23.47 -31.21 -46.29
CA MET A 429 24.37 -32.17 -45.67
C MET A 429 25.19 -31.60 -44.48
N ARG A 430 25.06 -32.33 -43.40
CA ARG A 430 26.09 -32.74 -42.45
C ARG A 430 26.93 -31.72 -41.66
N ALA A 431 26.73 -31.84 -40.36
CA ALA A 431 27.64 -32.41 -39.36
C ALA A 431 28.79 -31.53 -38.88
N ALA A 432 28.84 -31.28 -37.64
CA ALA A 432 29.85 -31.78 -36.70
C ALA A 432 29.79 -30.99 -35.40
N GLY A 433 29.66 -31.72 -34.31
CA GLY A 433 29.71 -31.21 -32.95
C GLY A 433 31.09 -30.70 -32.60
N SER A 434 31.11 -29.70 -31.75
CA SER A 434 32.27 -29.38 -30.96
C SER A 434 31.86 -29.30 -29.51
N VAL A 435 32.22 -30.34 -28.79
CA VAL A 435 32.19 -30.42 -27.32
C VAL A 435 33.25 -29.48 -26.81
N VAL A 436 32.87 -28.43 -26.10
CA VAL A 436 33.79 -27.59 -25.32
C VAL A 436 33.80 -28.11 -23.90
N LEU A 437 34.96 -28.65 -23.50
CA LEU A 437 35.27 -29.06 -22.13
C LEU A 437 35.49 -27.81 -21.23
N PRO A 438 35.04 -27.83 -19.97
CA PRO A 438 35.32 -26.75 -19.03
C PRO A 438 36.78 -26.73 -18.56
N PRO A 439 37.32 -25.54 -18.22
CA PRO A 439 38.71 -25.41 -17.75
C PRO A 439 38.93 -25.99 -16.35
N PRO A 440 40.18 -26.39 -16.00
CA PRO A 440 40.51 -27.00 -14.73
C PRO A 440 40.50 -26.00 -13.57
N ALA A 441 40.18 -26.51 -12.38
CA ALA A 441 40.16 -25.77 -11.12
C ALA A 441 41.56 -25.28 -10.67
N PRO A 442 41.65 -24.11 -10.01
CA PRO A 442 42.92 -23.62 -9.47
C PRO A 442 43.37 -24.39 -8.22
N PRO A 443 44.65 -24.35 -7.88
CA PRO A 443 45.25 -25.09 -6.76
C PRO A 443 44.87 -24.47 -5.40
N PRO A 444 44.90 -25.25 -4.30
CA PRO A 444 44.55 -24.77 -2.97
C PRO A 444 45.57 -23.79 -2.41
N GLY A 445 45.08 -22.71 -1.84
CA GLY A 445 45.85 -21.69 -1.12
C GLY A 445 46.26 -22.13 0.29
N PRO A 446 47.17 -21.42 0.92
CA PRO A 446 47.83 -21.86 2.16
C PRO A 446 46.88 -21.85 3.39
N THR A 447 47.10 -22.84 4.23
CA THR A 447 46.40 -23.15 5.48
C THR A 447 46.51 -22.02 6.50
N GLU A 448 45.39 -21.54 6.98
CA GLU A 448 45.27 -20.60 8.08
C GLU A 448 45.45 -21.30 9.44
N PRO A 449 46.06 -20.64 10.44
CA PRO A 449 46.33 -21.24 11.75
C PRO A 449 45.05 -21.38 12.58
N ALA A 450 45.06 -22.39 13.44
CA ALA A 450 43.96 -22.80 14.31
C ALA A 450 43.47 -21.70 15.28
N PRO A 451 42.15 -21.63 15.58
CA PRO A 451 41.60 -20.63 16.50
C PRO A 451 41.91 -20.94 17.97
N GLU A 452 42.15 -19.87 18.73
CA GLU A 452 42.28 -19.88 20.19
C GLU A 452 41.02 -20.36 20.90
N PRO A 453 41.14 -20.97 22.09
CA PRO A 453 39.99 -21.47 22.85
C PRO A 453 39.10 -20.34 23.38
N PRO A 454 37.78 -20.58 23.55
CA PRO A 454 36.83 -19.54 23.92
C PRO A 454 37.00 -19.09 25.36
N ALA A 455 36.94 -17.75 25.54
CA ALA A 455 36.91 -17.10 26.84
C ALA A 455 35.64 -17.44 27.63
N GLU A 456 35.78 -17.60 28.94
CA GLU A 456 34.68 -17.87 29.88
C GLU A 456 33.55 -16.83 29.79
N PRO A 457 32.26 -17.24 29.92
CA PRO A 457 31.15 -16.34 29.83
C PRO A 457 31.04 -15.40 31.05
N LYS A 458 31.04 -14.10 30.78
CA LYS A 458 30.65 -13.08 31.77
C LYS A 458 29.23 -13.32 32.28
N PRO A 459 28.96 -13.08 33.59
CA PRO A 459 27.62 -13.26 34.15
C PRO A 459 26.60 -12.32 33.47
N GLU A 460 25.46 -12.90 33.09
CA GLU A 460 24.31 -12.16 32.55
C GLU A 460 23.82 -11.10 33.53
N PRO A 461 23.56 -9.86 33.09
CA PRO A 461 22.90 -8.87 33.92
C PRO A 461 21.44 -9.30 34.17
N ALA A 462 20.97 -9.07 35.39
CA ALA A 462 19.60 -9.35 35.83
C ALA A 462 18.57 -8.77 34.85
N PRO A 463 17.40 -9.43 34.66
CA PRO A 463 16.40 -8.97 33.72
C PRO A 463 15.87 -7.59 34.11
N GLY A 464 16.32 -6.56 33.39
CA GLY A 464 15.84 -5.20 33.53
C GLY A 464 14.34 -5.15 33.16
N ARG A 465 13.60 -4.33 33.90
CA ARG A 465 12.22 -3.95 33.57
C ARG A 465 12.17 -3.54 32.11
N VAL A 466 11.36 -4.24 31.32
CA VAL A 466 11.10 -3.86 29.93
C VAL A 466 10.31 -2.57 29.97
N ASP A 467 10.93 -1.48 29.50
CA ASP A 467 10.26 -0.20 29.32
C ASP A 467 9.11 -0.39 28.30
N PRO A 468 7.87 -0.01 28.66
CA PRO A 468 6.73 -0.10 27.73
C PRO A 468 6.96 0.64 26.39
N SER A 469 7.91 1.58 26.33
CA SER A 469 8.32 2.27 25.11
C SER A 469 9.08 1.39 24.12
N GLN A 470 9.53 0.18 24.51
CA GLN A 470 10.27 -0.74 23.65
C GLN A 470 9.40 -1.77 22.91
N VAL A 471 8.09 -1.71 23.05
CA VAL A 471 7.17 -2.50 22.22
C VAL A 471 6.96 -1.76 20.89
N SER A 472 7.99 -1.71 20.10
CA SER A 472 7.95 -1.13 18.75
C SER A 472 7.42 -2.16 17.79
N ALA A 473 6.26 -1.91 17.28
CA ALA A 473 5.69 -2.73 16.23
C ALA A 473 5.87 -2.05 14.87
N PHE A 474 6.11 -2.84 13.88
CA PHE A 474 5.87 -2.49 12.49
C PHE A 474 4.45 -1.92 12.36
N GLY A 475 4.30 -0.71 11.88
CA GLY A 475 2.99 -0.04 11.82
C GLY A 475 2.75 1.00 12.93
N ASP A 476 3.77 1.46 13.57
CA ASP A 476 3.85 2.37 14.72
C ASP A 476 2.94 3.60 14.69
N SER A 477 2.57 4.09 13.52
CA SER A 477 1.69 5.26 13.45
C SER A 477 0.27 5.01 14.00
N VAL A 478 -0.13 3.74 14.18
CA VAL A 478 -1.43 3.38 14.77
C VAL A 478 -1.27 2.90 16.22
N ILE A 479 -0.18 2.19 16.51
CA ILE A 479 0.07 1.65 17.86
C ILE A 479 0.48 2.75 18.82
N PHE A 480 1.30 3.73 18.42
CA PHE A 480 1.63 4.89 19.29
C PHE A 480 0.41 5.74 19.62
N GLY A 481 -0.55 5.93 18.71
CA GLY A 481 -1.81 6.58 19.07
C GLY A 481 -2.61 5.83 20.15
N ALA A 482 -2.44 4.51 20.25
CA ALA A 482 -3.06 3.70 21.30
C ALA A 482 -2.25 3.72 22.61
N VAL A 483 -0.92 3.74 22.55
CA VAL A 483 -0.03 3.79 23.72
C VAL A 483 -0.10 5.15 24.39
N ASP A 484 -0.05 6.26 23.64
CA ASP A 484 -0.22 7.61 24.20
C ASP A 484 -1.62 7.79 24.83
N TYR A 485 -2.65 7.19 24.23
CA TYR A 485 -4.00 7.17 24.79
C TYR A 485 -4.08 6.37 26.09
N LEU A 486 -3.31 5.30 26.24
CA LEU A 486 -3.24 4.49 27.46
C LEU A 486 -2.38 5.16 28.55
N ARG A 487 -1.38 5.97 28.17
CA ARG A 487 -0.48 6.67 29.09
C ARG A 487 -1.14 7.89 29.74
N ASP A 488 -2.03 8.59 29.02
CA ASP A 488 -2.74 9.77 29.54
C ASP A 488 -3.92 9.41 30.47
N ARG A 489 -4.18 8.13 30.71
CA ARG A 489 -5.29 7.67 31.55
C ARG A 489 -4.93 6.58 32.58
N GLY A 490 -3.67 6.22 32.71
CA GLY A 490 -3.13 5.35 33.76
C GLY A 490 -2.51 6.16 34.86
#